data_4dc710782e0d87e68296357b14d4f338
#
_entry.id   4dc710782e0d87e68296357b14d4f338
#
_cell.length_a   1.000
_cell.length_b   1.000
_cell.length_c   1.000
_cell.angle_alpha   90.00
_cell.angle_beta   90.00
_cell.angle_gamma   90.00
#
_symmetry.space_group_name_H-M   'P 1'
#
loop_
_entity.id
_entity.type
_entity.pdbx_description
1 polymer ?
#
loop_
_entity_poly.entity_id
_entity_poly.type
_entity_poly.pdbx_seq_one_letter_code
_entity_poly.pdbx_strand_id
1 'polypeptide(L)'
;MNTPQGLDHNERDARSPLLRRAGKALLSLALMDARNHTLRWLSVYEAALASNGWQVPMQPELNPPLWEAGHIGWFQEHWIGRHVQRLRGVACNPTGIRLASIEPQADGWYDSSTVRHDSRWSLDLPNLQRTKNYLAETLEITLDLLDATDTDVADPDAALYFHRLALFHEDMHGEAFAMMAQTLGLNLGTRAGGGPSPRDLLPAVPVHGSAVQRPPLTFAPMRWTLGLARGDGFVFDNEASAHEIALPEFEIDSQAVTWAQYADFVEDGGYDDERWWSAAGWQWVQREGRRVPRHVDQLRQGVLQRHFGTLVHLPMQQPVVHVSGYEAEAWCRWAGRRLPAEVEWEAAAHLGANRGFRWGEVWEWTASTFQPYPGFSPDPYRDYSQPWFGTHKVLRGASFATPGRLRHPKFRNFYQPERDDAFCGFRSCAV
;
A
#
# COMPACT_ATOMS: atom_id res chain seq x y z
N MET A 1 -20.86 30.33 -1.41
CA MET A 1 -19.47 29.89 -1.58
C MET A 1 -19.51 28.39 -1.70
N ASN A 2 -19.29 27.88 -2.91
CA ASN A 2 -19.41 26.45 -3.20
C ASN A 2 -18.22 25.71 -2.60
N THR A 3 -18.49 24.79 -1.68
CA THR A 3 -17.53 23.77 -1.23
C THR A 3 -17.09 22.95 -2.46
N PRO A 4 -15.79 22.67 -2.67
CA PRO A 4 -15.37 21.79 -3.75
C PRO A 4 -15.99 20.40 -3.52
N GLN A 5 -16.83 19.96 -4.43
CA GLN A 5 -17.32 18.58 -4.48
C GLN A 5 -16.09 17.68 -4.59
N GLY A 6 -15.99 16.70 -3.69
CA GLY A 6 -14.95 15.67 -3.77
C GLY A 6 -14.98 15.00 -5.14
N LEU A 7 -13.82 14.87 -5.75
CA LEU A 7 -13.64 14.18 -7.04
C LEU A 7 -14.33 12.82 -7.01
N ASP A 8 -15.08 12.52 -8.04
CA ASP A 8 -15.79 11.25 -8.20
C ASP A 8 -14.82 10.07 -8.17
N HIS A 9 -15.25 8.92 -7.63
CA HIS A 9 -14.43 7.70 -7.54
C HIS A 9 -13.78 7.32 -8.88
N ASN A 10 -14.52 7.49 -9.98
CA ASN A 10 -14.02 7.23 -11.34
C ASN A 10 -12.85 8.15 -11.76
N GLU A 11 -12.80 9.39 -11.29
CA GLU A 11 -11.70 10.32 -11.61
C GLU A 11 -10.40 9.98 -10.85
N ARG A 12 -10.50 9.34 -9.68
CA ARG A 12 -9.33 8.90 -8.90
C ARG A 12 -8.67 7.69 -9.53
N ASP A 13 -9.46 6.76 -10.06
CA ASP A 13 -8.97 5.54 -10.72
C ASP A 13 -8.35 5.82 -12.10
N ALA A 14 -8.75 6.92 -12.76
CA ALA A 14 -8.18 7.30 -14.06
C ALA A 14 -6.73 7.82 -14.00
N ARG A 15 -6.22 8.18 -12.81
CA ARG A 15 -4.87 8.77 -12.67
C ARG A 15 -3.73 7.75 -12.74
N SER A 16 -3.95 6.53 -12.25
CA SER A 16 -2.89 5.51 -12.21
C SER A 16 -2.39 5.06 -13.58
N PRO A 17 -3.26 4.72 -14.56
CA PRO A 17 -2.78 4.42 -15.92
C PRO A 17 -2.01 5.57 -16.54
N LEU A 18 -2.43 6.82 -16.27
CA LEU A 18 -1.77 8.03 -16.77
C LEU A 18 -0.35 8.17 -16.21
N LEU A 19 -0.17 7.95 -14.89
CA LEU A 19 1.13 8.10 -14.25
C LEU A 19 2.11 6.97 -14.61
N ARG A 20 1.61 5.78 -14.88
CA ARG A 20 2.45 4.67 -15.39
C ARG A 20 3.05 4.98 -16.75
N ARG A 21 2.40 5.85 -17.55
CA ARG A 21 2.83 6.31 -18.88
C ARG A 21 3.33 7.75 -18.88
N ALA A 22 3.48 8.38 -17.71
CA ALA A 22 3.82 9.78 -17.60
C ALA A 22 5.15 10.09 -18.30
N GLY A 23 5.15 11.11 -19.15
CA GLY A 23 6.35 11.77 -19.65
C GLY A 23 6.96 12.70 -18.62
N LYS A 24 8.09 13.33 -18.96
CA LYS A 24 8.93 14.14 -18.05
C LYS A 24 8.14 15.19 -17.25
N ALA A 25 7.33 16.01 -17.91
CA ALA A 25 6.62 17.11 -17.28
C ALA A 25 5.65 16.65 -16.17
N LEU A 26 4.82 15.63 -16.45
CA LEU A 26 3.89 15.11 -15.48
C LEU A 26 4.61 14.34 -14.36
N LEU A 27 5.68 13.63 -14.69
CA LEU A 27 6.48 12.86 -13.74
C LEU A 27 7.23 13.79 -12.78
N SER A 28 7.76 14.93 -13.26
CA SER A 28 8.36 15.97 -12.42
C SER A 28 7.38 16.50 -11.37
N LEU A 29 6.16 16.85 -11.79
CA LEU A 29 5.13 17.32 -10.86
C LEU A 29 4.73 16.24 -9.84
N ALA A 30 4.64 14.98 -10.28
CA ALA A 30 4.28 13.88 -9.40
C ALA A 30 5.37 13.56 -8.36
N LEU A 31 6.64 13.63 -8.73
CA LEU A 31 7.79 13.47 -7.81
C LEU A 31 7.82 14.59 -6.76
N MET A 32 7.60 15.84 -7.16
CA MET A 32 7.51 16.96 -6.22
C MET A 32 6.32 16.82 -5.26
N ASP A 33 5.16 16.35 -5.75
CA ASP A 33 3.98 16.11 -4.92
C ASP A 33 4.21 14.98 -3.92
N ALA A 34 4.82 13.86 -4.34
CA ALA A 34 5.20 12.75 -3.45
C ALA A 34 6.13 13.22 -2.33
N ARG A 35 7.19 13.98 -2.68
CA ARG A 35 8.12 14.56 -1.69
C ARG A 35 7.42 15.51 -0.73
N ASN A 36 6.53 16.37 -1.21
CA ASN A 36 5.73 17.24 -0.35
C ASN A 36 4.86 16.42 0.63
N HIS A 37 4.31 15.30 0.18
CA HIS A 37 3.54 14.39 1.04
C HIS A 37 4.43 13.78 2.13
N THR A 38 5.63 13.29 1.79
CA THR A 38 6.64 12.80 2.73
C THR A 38 7.01 13.85 3.78
N LEU A 39 7.28 15.08 3.34
CA LEU A 39 7.64 16.20 4.25
C LEU A 39 6.47 16.57 5.20
N ARG A 40 5.22 16.47 4.74
CA ARG A 40 4.05 16.69 5.60
C ARG A 40 3.96 15.60 6.66
N TRP A 41 4.18 14.33 6.32
CA TRP A 41 4.24 13.25 7.30
C TRP A 41 5.36 13.49 8.32
N LEU A 42 6.56 13.86 7.89
CA LEU A 42 7.65 14.22 8.80
C LEU A 42 7.27 15.34 9.77
N SER A 43 6.46 16.30 9.34
CA SER A 43 5.97 17.37 10.24
C SER A 43 5.00 16.83 11.31
N VAL A 44 4.19 15.81 10.98
CA VAL A 44 3.34 15.13 11.97
C VAL A 44 4.19 14.40 13.01
N TYR A 45 5.19 13.66 12.55
CA TYR A 45 6.10 12.95 13.44
C TYR A 45 6.94 13.90 14.28
N GLU A 46 7.40 15.01 13.72
CA GLU A 46 8.12 16.07 14.45
C GLU A 46 7.28 16.62 15.60
N ALA A 47 6.02 16.96 15.33
CA ALA A 47 5.10 17.46 16.34
C ALA A 47 4.84 16.46 17.47
N ALA A 48 4.83 15.16 17.16
CA ALA A 48 4.55 14.11 18.13
C ALA A 48 5.78 13.60 18.88
N LEU A 49 6.95 13.54 18.23
CA LEU A 49 8.11 12.80 18.73
C LEU A 49 9.34 13.66 19.04
N ALA A 50 9.36 14.95 18.67
CA ALA A 50 10.55 15.78 18.92
C ALA A 50 10.93 15.85 20.41
N SER A 51 9.94 15.88 21.30
CA SER A 51 10.16 15.95 22.75
C SER A 51 10.76 14.66 23.35
N ASN A 52 10.61 13.51 22.70
CA ASN A 52 11.17 12.23 23.15
C ASN A 52 12.39 11.77 22.32
N GLY A 53 12.99 12.67 21.52
CA GLY A 53 14.15 12.35 20.70
C GLY A 53 13.87 11.41 19.53
N TRP A 54 12.66 11.44 18.96
CA TRP A 54 12.23 10.60 17.82
C TRP A 54 12.17 9.10 18.13
N GLN A 55 12.13 8.73 19.39
CA GLN A 55 12.10 7.33 19.79
C GLN A 55 10.72 6.72 19.52
N VAL A 56 10.74 5.56 18.89
CA VAL A 56 9.57 4.71 18.66
C VAL A 56 9.90 3.28 19.14
N PRO A 57 8.92 2.49 19.57
CA PRO A 57 9.17 1.10 19.98
C PRO A 57 9.69 0.27 18.81
N MET A 58 10.57 -0.69 19.12
CA MET A 58 11.01 -1.67 18.13
C MET A 58 9.93 -2.74 17.97
N GLN A 59 9.22 -2.68 16.87
CA GLN A 59 8.14 -3.59 16.49
C GLN A 59 8.25 -3.95 15.01
N PRO A 60 7.81 -5.13 14.59
CA PRO A 60 7.91 -5.58 13.18
C PRO A 60 7.23 -4.62 12.18
N GLU A 61 6.19 -3.93 12.61
CA GLU A 61 5.38 -3.02 11.79
C GLU A 61 5.92 -1.59 11.71
N LEU A 62 6.96 -1.27 12.49
CA LEU A 62 7.50 0.08 12.61
C LEU A 62 8.90 0.17 12.04
N ASN A 63 9.28 1.37 11.64
CA ASN A 63 10.66 1.81 11.43
C ASN A 63 10.90 3.09 12.23
N PRO A 64 12.14 3.43 12.59
CA PRO A 64 12.45 4.79 13.02
C PRO A 64 12.04 5.78 11.93
N PRO A 65 11.23 6.82 12.20
CA PRO A 65 10.68 7.67 11.14
C PRO A 65 11.76 8.42 10.32
N LEU A 66 12.90 8.74 10.94
CA LEU A 66 14.04 9.33 10.23
C LEU A 66 14.75 8.32 9.32
N TRP A 67 14.75 7.04 9.69
CA TRP A 67 15.23 5.97 8.81
C TRP A 67 14.32 5.84 7.59
N GLU A 68 13.01 5.78 7.79
CA GLU A 68 12.00 5.68 6.73
C GLU A 68 12.15 6.82 5.71
N ALA A 69 12.28 8.05 6.20
CA ALA A 69 12.47 9.21 5.34
C ALA A 69 13.82 9.19 4.60
N GLY A 70 14.90 8.84 5.30
CA GLY A 70 16.22 8.75 4.68
C GLY A 70 16.31 7.66 3.62
N HIS A 71 15.60 6.53 3.83
CA HIS A 71 15.50 5.44 2.85
C HIS A 71 14.83 5.90 1.54
N ILE A 72 13.82 6.75 1.60
CA ILE A 72 13.19 7.34 0.40
C ILE A 72 14.23 8.15 -0.40
N GLY A 73 14.98 9.02 0.27
CA GLY A 73 16.05 9.80 -0.37
C GLY A 73 17.15 8.91 -0.96
N TRP A 74 17.62 7.95 -0.17
CA TRP A 74 18.61 6.97 -0.60
C TRP A 74 18.16 6.17 -1.83
N PHE A 75 16.91 5.77 -1.90
CA PHE A 75 16.38 5.01 -3.03
C PHE A 75 16.45 5.81 -4.34
N GLN A 76 16.06 7.10 -4.31
CA GLN A 76 16.17 8.00 -5.46
C GLN A 76 17.64 8.21 -5.86
N GLU A 77 18.50 8.47 -4.88
CA GLU A 77 19.92 8.64 -5.12
C GLU A 77 20.54 7.38 -5.71
N HIS A 78 20.30 6.21 -5.10
CA HIS A 78 20.86 4.93 -5.52
C HIS A 78 20.48 4.54 -6.96
N TRP A 79 19.21 4.66 -7.30
CA TRP A 79 18.68 4.20 -8.60
C TRP A 79 18.71 5.27 -9.68
N ILE A 80 18.75 6.55 -9.35
CA ILE A 80 18.74 7.64 -10.32
C ILE A 80 20.05 8.42 -10.28
N GLY A 81 20.37 9.07 -9.17
CA GLY A 81 21.53 9.99 -9.05
C GLY A 81 22.85 9.30 -9.28
N ARG A 82 23.04 8.12 -8.70
CA ARG A 82 24.31 7.37 -8.71
C ARG A 82 24.39 6.28 -9.78
N HIS A 83 23.26 5.90 -10.40
CA HIS A 83 23.22 4.78 -11.31
C HIS A 83 23.61 5.15 -12.74
N VAL A 84 24.86 4.82 -13.15
CA VAL A 84 25.39 5.17 -14.47
C VAL A 84 24.64 4.50 -15.64
N GLN A 85 23.93 3.41 -15.40
CA GLN A 85 23.11 2.71 -16.42
C GLN A 85 21.61 2.97 -16.28
N ARG A 86 21.18 4.03 -15.57
CA ARG A 86 19.76 4.29 -15.31
C ARG A 86 18.88 4.33 -16.57
N LEU A 87 19.44 4.81 -17.69
CA LEU A 87 18.69 4.92 -18.97
C LEU A 87 18.40 3.57 -19.64
N ARG A 88 18.96 2.47 -19.12
CA ARG A 88 18.69 1.11 -19.63
C ARG A 88 17.47 0.46 -18.97
N GLY A 89 16.86 1.12 -17.99
CA GLY A 89 15.70 0.61 -17.28
C GLY A 89 15.92 -0.82 -16.75
N VAL A 90 15.00 -1.72 -17.02
CA VAL A 90 15.06 -3.12 -16.56
C VAL A 90 16.26 -3.91 -17.15
N ALA A 91 16.86 -3.45 -18.24
CA ALA A 91 18.02 -4.09 -18.86
C ALA A 91 19.37 -3.61 -18.28
N CYS A 92 19.37 -2.81 -17.23
CA CYS A 92 20.60 -2.39 -16.57
C CYS A 92 21.25 -3.53 -15.76
N ASN A 93 22.53 -3.40 -15.45
CA ASN A 93 23.17 -4.26 -14.46
C ASN A 93 22.84 -3.72 -13.04
N PRO A 94 22.04 -4.41 -12.22
CA PRO A 94 21.65 -3.94 -10.89
C PRO A 94 22.82 -3.79 -9.92
N THR A 95 23.89 -4.55 -10.10
CA THR A 95 25.14 -4.51 -9.30
C THR A 95 26.23 -3.69 -9.98
N GLY A 96 25.90 -2.92 -11.02
CA GLY A 96 26.83 -2.06 -11.73
C GLY A 96 27.37 -0.92 -10.86
N ILE A 97 28.42 -0.26 -11.37
CA ILE A 97 29.08 0.86 -10.68
C ILE A 97 28.09 1.94 -10.31
N ARG A 98 28.18 2.44 -9.09
CA ARG A 98 27.50 3.61 -8.57
C ARG A 98 28.46 4.78 -8.39
N LEU A 99 28.01 5.99 -8.66
CA LEU A 99 28.74 7.19 -8.26
C LEU A 99 28.76 7.33 -6.73
N ALA A 100 29.62 8.23 -6.22
CA ALA A 100 29.64 8.53 -4.80
C ALA A 100 28.30 9.07 -4.32
N SER A 101 27.92 8.74 -3.09
CA SER A 101 26.73 9.28 -2.44
C SER A 101 26.99 10.71 -1.96
N ILE A 102 25.93 11.55 -1.96
CA ILE A 102 25.90 12.86 -1.31
C ILE A 102 26.19 12.67 0.19
N GLU A 103 25.58 11.64 0.78
CA GLU A 103 25.76 11.27 2.17
C GLU A 103 26.61 9.99 2.22
N PRO A 104 27.91 10.08 2.58
CA PRO A 104 28.84 8.96 2.46
C PRO A 104 28.43 7.68 3.20
N GLN A 105 27.61 7.80 4.24
CA GLN A 105 27.15 6.67 5.05
C GLN A 105 25.76 6.14 4.62
N ALA A 106 25.13 6.73 3.61
CA ALA A 106 23.74 6.44 3.23
C ALA A 106 23.49 4.95 2.93
N ASP A 107 24.42 4.27 2.24
CA ASP A 107 24.29 2.83 1.97
C ASP A 107 24.31 2.01 3.28
N GLY A 108 25.14 2.38 4.26
CA GLY A 108 25.18 1.72 5.56
C GLY A 108 24.01 2.03 6.48
N TRP A 109 23.27 3.10 6.23
CA TRP A 109 22.07 3.45 7.00
C TRP A 109 20.78 2.96 6.36
N TYR A 110 20.63 3.12 5.04
CA TYR A 110 19.32 3.10 4.40
C TYR A 110 19.09 1.96 3.41
N ASP A 111 20.12 1.19 3.05
CA ASP A 111 19.93 0.03 2.17
C ASP A 111 19.21 -1.10 2.91
N SER A 112 17.91 -1.24 2.66
CA SER A 112 17.07 -2.24 3.32
C SER A 112 17.46 -3.70 3.00
N SER A 113 18.25 -3.92 1.96
CA SER A 113 18.76 -5.26 1.60
C SER A 113 19.91 -5.72 2.48
N THR A 114 20.65 -4.78 3.05
CA THR A 114 21.84 -5.04 3.88
C THR A 114 21.66 -4.62 5.34
N VAL A 115 20.83 -3.61 5.61
CA VAL A 115 20.54 -3.11 6.95
C VAL A 115 19.35 -3.86 7.53
N ARG A 116 19.63 -4.79 8.45
CA ARG A 116 18.59 -5.59 9.11
C ARG A 116 17.58 -4.69 9.82
N HIS A 117 16.31 -5.10 9.82
CA HIS A 117 15.22 -4.35 10.42
C HIS A 117 15.50 -4.00 11.90
N ASP A 118 15.90 -4.98 12.71
CA ASP A 118 16.16 -4.81 14.14
C ASP A 118 17.35 -3.89 14.47
N SER A 119 18.30 -3.74 13.55
CA SER A 119 19.46 -2.86 13.73
C SER A 119 19.16 -1.37 13.48
N ARG A 120 18.05 -1.03 12.83
CA ARG A 120 17.68 0.35 12.45
C ARG A 120 17.55 1.30 13.64
N TRP A 121 17.16 0.78 14.81
CA TRP A 121 17.06 1.55 16.06
C TRP A 121 18.40 1.89 16.72
N SER A 122 19.46 1.21 16.36
CA SER A 122 20.81 1.44 16.88
C SER A 122 21.72 2.25 15.95
N LEU A 123 21.22 2.66 14.78
CA LEU A 123 22.00 3.46 13.85
C LEU A 123 22.12 4.92 14.33
N ASP A 124 23.31 5.49 14.11
CA ASP A 124 23.54 6.94 14.31
C ASP A 124 23.01 7.72 13.10
N LEU A 125 21.68 7.82 13.03
CA LEU A 125 20.99 8.46 11.92
C LEU A 125 21.13 9.98 11.96
N PRO A 126 21.15 10.66 10.81
CA PRO A 126 21.07 12.10 10.74
C PRO A 126 19.84 12.66 11.47
N ASN A 127 20.00 13.84 12.04
CA ASN A 127 18.86 14.56 12.63
C ASN A 127 17.86 15.01 11.53
N LEU A 128 16.68 15.45 11.96
CA LEU A 128 15.62 15.85 11.06
C LEU A 128 16.04 16.88 10.00
N GLN A 129 16.83 17.91 10.40
CA GLN A 129 17.23 18.94 9.44
C GLN A 129 18.18 18.39 8.36
N ARG A 130 19.14 17.55 8.75
CA ARG A 130 20.05 16.88 7.79
C ARG A 130 19.29 15.91 6.90
N THR A 131 18.30 15.18 7.44
CA THR A 131 17.41 14.31 6.66
C THR A 131 16.59 15.12 5.66
N LYS A 132 16.00 16.25 6.06
CA LYS A 132 15.27 17.15 5.14
C LYS A 132 16.17 17.71 4.03
N ASN A 133 17.41 18.08 4.35
CA ASN A 133 18.38 18.56 3.35
C ASN A 133 18.71 17.44 2.36
N TYR A 134 19.00 16.23 2.84
CA TYR A 134 19.26 15.06 1.99
C TYR A 134 18.09 14.77 1.05
N LEU A 135 16.86 14.81 1.56
CA LEU A 135 15.64 14.67 0.75
C LEU A 135 15.50 15.76 -0.31
N ALA A 136 15.86 17.01 -0.01
CA ALA A 136 15.81 18.11 -0.96
C ALA A 136 16.85 17.94 -2.08
N GLU A 137 18.10 17.65 -1.72
CA GLU A 137 19.22 17.47 -2.65
C GLU A 137 19.00 16.27 -3.58
N THR A 138 18.49 15.14 -3.05
CA THR A 138 18.19 13.94 -3.87
C THR A 138 17.05 14.20 -4.84
N LEU A 139 16.03 14.98 -4.46
CA LEU A 139 14.95 15.36 -5.37
C LEU A 139 15.46 16.30 -6.46
N GLU A 140 16.25 17.32 -6.11
CA GLU A 140 16.83 18.27 -7.07
C GLU A 140 17.62 17.51 -8.16
N ILE A 141 18.55 16.65 -7.77
CA ILE A 141 19.31 15.82 -8.71
C ILE A 141 18.40 14.94 -9.56
N THR A 142 17.35 14.36 -8.94
CA THR A 142 16.38 13.52 -9.66
C THR A 142 15.65 14.30 -10.75
N LEU A 143 15.24 15.55 -10.45
CA LEU A 143 14.53 16.42 -11.40
C LEU A 143 15.47 16.92 -12.52
N ASP A 144 16.70 17.29 -12.20
CA ASP A 144 17.70 17.70 -13.18
C ASP A 144 18.02 16.56 -14.16
N LEU A 145 18.20 15.34 -13.63
CA LEU A 145 18.44 14.16 -14.47
C LEU A 145 17.22 13.76 -15.29
N LEU A 146 16.01 13.96 -14.77
CA LEU A 146 14.77 13.77 -15.52
C LEU A 146 14.66 14.76 -16.68
N ASP A 147 14.94 16.04 -16.43
CA ASP A 147 14.91 17.08 -17.46
C ASP A 147 15.96 16.82 -18.55
N ALA A 148 17.17 16.41 -18.17
CA ALA A 148 18.24 16.04 -19.08
C ALA A 148 18.02 14.72 -19.84
N THR A 149 17.02 13.89 -19.45
CA THR A 149 16.76 12.61 -20.11
C THR A 149 16.16 12.83 -21.47
N ASP A 150 16.83 12.28 -22.50
CA ASP A 150 16.29 12.21 -23.86
C ASP A 150 15.19 11.12 -23.92
N THR A 151 14.01 11.50 -24.33
CA THR A 151 12.86 10.60 -24.52
C THR A 151 12.51 10.38 -25.99
N ASP A 152 13.25 11.00 -26.91
CA ASP A 152 13.17 10.73 -28.36
C ASP A 152 14.14 9.61 -28.74
N VAL A 153 13.96 8.47 -28.08
CA VAL A 153 14.78 7.26 -28.18
C VAL A 153 13.90 6.06 -28.49
N ALA A 154 14.52 4.97 -28.90
CA ALA A 154 13.79 3.73 -29.29
C ALA A 154 12.97 3.14 -28.12
N ASP A 155 13.38 3.35 -26.87
CA ASP A 155 12.68 2.88 -25.66
C ASP A 155 12.61 3.98 -24.62
N PRO A 156 11.64 4.89 -24.72
CA PRO A 156 11.44 5.94 -23.73
C PRO A 156 10.99 5.40 -22.35
N ASP A 157 10.37 4.23 -22.32
CA ASP A 157 9.95 3.60 -21.05
C ASP A 157 11.16 3.12 -20.25
N ALA A 158 12.18 2.57 -20.90
CA ALA A 158 13.44 2.23 -20.24
C ALA A 158 14.15 3.48 -19.68
N ALA A 159 14.17 4.59 -20.45
CA ALA A 159 14.81 5.83 -20.02
C ALA A 159 14.15 6.45 -18.79
N LEU A 160 12.82 6.29 -18.61
CA LEU A 160 12.04 6.83 -17.51
C LEU A 160 11.76 5.82 -16.39
N TYR A 161 12.19 4.57 -16.54
CA TYR A 161 11.84 3.46 -15.63
C TYR A 161 12.13 3.79 -14.17
N PHE A 162 13.36 4.20 -13.84
CA PHE A 162 13.75 4.44 -12.45
C PHE A 162 13.09 5.69 -11.84
N HIS A 163 12.75 6.69 -12.65
CA HIS A 163 11.99 7.84 -12.17
C HIS A 163 10.55 7.45 -11.78
N ARG A 164 9.91 6.56 -12.56
CA ARG A 164 8.58 6.02 -12.23
C ARG A 164 8.66 5.07 -11.04
N LEU A 165 9.68 4.21 -10.97
CA LEU A 165 9.90 3.31 -9.82
C LEU A 165 10.08 4.11 -8.52
N ALA A 166 10.91 5.17 -8.54
CA ALA A 166 11.15 6.01 -7.39
C ALA A 166 9.89 6.76 -6.93
N LEU A 167 9.07 7.25 -7.88
CA LEU A 167 7.78 7.85 -7.57
C LEU A 167 6.86 6.88 -6.81
N PHE A 168 6.67 5.68 -7.34
CA PHE A 168 5.79 4.69 -6.71
C PHE A 168 6.37 4.15 -5.40
N HIS A 169 7.69 4.05 -5.29
CA HIS A 169 8.37 3.69 -4.05
C HIS A 169 8.11 4.74 -2.96
N GLU A 170 8.25 6.03 -3.25
CA GLU A 170 7.95 7.10 -2.29
C GLU A 170 6.46 7.11 -1.90
N ASP A 171 5.54 6.81 -2.83
CA ASP A 171 4.12 6.68 -2.54
C ASP A 171 3.80 5.51 -1.59
N MET A 172 4.47 4.35 -1.76
CA MET A 172 4.34 3.22 -0.84
C MET A 172 4.83 3.56 0.56
N HIS A 173 5.93 4.30 0.67
CA HIS A 173 6.45 4.80 1.95
C HIS A 173 5.56 5.90 2.56
N GLY A 174 4.87 6.70 1.74
CA GLY A 174 3.82 7.63 2.20
C GLY A 174 2.68 6.90 2.90
N GLU A 175 2.24 5.76 2.36
CA GLU A 175 1.25 4.89 3.02
C GLU A 175 1.84 4.20 4.26
N ALA A 176 3.11 3.80 4.25
CA ALA A 176 3.79 3.23 5.41
C ALA A 176 3.86 4.24 6.57
N PHE A 177 4.13 5.52 6.31
CA PHE A 177 4.03 6.57 7.33
C PHE A 177 2.64 6.65 7.95
N ALA A 178 1.57 6.53 7.16
CA ALA A 178 0.21 6.52 7.68
C ALA A 178 -0.05 5.30 8.58
N MET A 179 0.38 4.10 8.17
CA MET A 179 0.24 2.86 8.94
C MET A 179 1.02 2.93 10.25
N MET A 180 2.27 3.41 10.22
CA MET A 180 3.08 3.62 11.42
C MET A 180 2.47 4.66 12.35
N ALA A 181 1.94 5.78 11.83
CA ALA A 181 1.26 6.81 12.63
C ALA A 181 0.01 6.25 13.31
N GLN A 182 -0.77 5.41 12.64
CA GLN A 182 -1.90 4.70 13.21
C GLN A 182 -1.47 3.75 14.33
N THR A 183 -0.43 2.96 14.10
CA THR A 183 0.11 1.98 15.08
C THR A 183 0.65 2.69 16.33
N LEU A 184 1.35 3.81 16.15
CA LEU A 184 1.86 4.64 17.24
C LEU A 184 0.77 5.48 17.95
N GLY A 185 -0.45 5.53 17.39
CA GLY A 185 -1.52 6.35 17.90
C GLY A 185 -1.22 7.85 17.83
N LEU A 186 -0.51 8.30 16.80
CA LEU A 186 -0.20 9.71 16.63
C LEU A 186 -1.46 10.52 16.32
N ASN A 187 -1.73 11.51 17.12
CA ASN A 187 -2.89 12.38 16.90
C ASN A 187 -2.65 13.32 15.71
N LEU A 188 -3.43 13.12 14.65
CA LEU A 188 -3.41 13.97 13.44
C LEU A 188 -4.11 15.33 13.65
N GLY A 189 -4.17 15.85 14.86
CA GLY A 189 -4.92 17.01 15.35
C GLY A 189 -5.03 18.21 14.40
N THR A 190 -5.88 19.16 14.76
CA THR A 190 -5.99 20.45 14.07
C THR A 190 -4.77 21.31 14.41
N ARG A 191 -4.06 21.79 13.39
CA ARG A 191 -2.93 22.70 13.58
C ARG A 191 -3.44 24.05 14.11
N ALA A 192 -2.98 24.46 15.28
CA ALA A 192 -3.18 25.83 15.75
C ALA A 192 -2.45 26.77 14.78
N GLY A 193 -3.15 27.55 13.96
CA GLY A 193 -2.54 28.53 13.06
C GLY A 193 -2.97 28.49 11.60
N GLY A 194 -4.01 27.75 11.23
CA GLY A 194 -4.68 27.88 9.91
C GLY A 194 -3.94 27.31 8.69
N GLY A 195 -2.93 26.47 8.87
CA GLY A 195 -2.33 25.67 7.79
C GLY A 195 -3.13 24.38 7.51
N PRO A 196 -2.82 23.63 6.43
CA PRO A 196 -3.47 22.37 6.14
C PRO A 196 -3.33 21.43 7.35
N SER A 197 -4.47 20.87 7.78
CA SER A 197 -4.52 19.91 8.89
C SER A 197 -3.77 18.64 8.49
N PRO A 198 -3.06 17.96 9.40
CA PRO A 198 -2.60 16.61 9.16
C PRO A 198 -3.71 15.64 8.74
N ARG A 199 -4.97 15.90 9.13
CA ARG A 199 -6.14 15.16 8.63
C ARG A 199 -6.32 15.27 7.12
N ASP A 200 -5.84 16.36 6.50
CA ASP A 200 -5.91 16.55 5.04
C ASP A 200 -4.89 15.69 4.28
N LEU A 201 -3.97 15.02 5.02
CA LEU A 201 -3.04 14.04 4.44
C LEU A 201 -3.75 12.75 3.99
N LEU A 202 -4.86 12.43 4.62
CA LEU A 202 -5.63 11.23 4.34
C LEU A 202 -7.01 11.61 3.82
N PRO A 203 -7.45 11.02 2.69
CA PRO A 203 -8.82 11.15 2.25
C PRO A 203 -9.76 10.59 3.33
N ALA A 204 -10.94 11.20 3.48
CA ALA A 204 -11.98 10.63 4.31
C ALA A 204 -12.36 9.26 3.76
N VAL A 205 -12.46 8.25 4.63
CA VAL A 205 -13.03 6.95 4.23
C VAL A 205 -14.48 7.20 3.81
N PRO A 206 -14.87 6.83 2.58
CA PRO A 206 -16.22 7.07 2.12
C PRO A 206 -17.23 6.36 3.01
N VAL A 207 -18.22 7.10 3.52
CA VAL A 207 -19.38 6.50 4.16
C VAL A 207 -20.37 6.14 3.05
N HIS A 208 -20.57 4.85 2.83
CA HIS A 208 -21.60 4.42 1.90
C HIS A 208 -22.98 4.77 2.50
N GLY A 209 -23.65 5.78 1.95
CA GLY A 209 -24.89 6.37 2.47
C GLY A 209 -26.12 5.46 2.45
N SER A 210 -25.96 4.16 2.29
CA SER A 210 -27.06 3.18 2.31
C SER A 210 -26.70 2.01 3.22
N ALA A 211 -27.55 1.74 4.19
CA ALA A 211 -27.55 0.51 4.98
C ALA A 211 -27.86 -0.75 4.13
N VAL A 212 -28.16 -0.57 2.86
CA VAL A 212 -28.51 -1.68 1.96
C VAL A 212 -27.22 -2.32 1.47
N GLN A 213 -27.03 -3.56 1.88
CA GLN A 213 -26.02 -4.43 1.29
C GLN A 213 -26.25 -4.53 -0.22
N ARG A 214 -25.23 -4.22 -1.01
CA ARG A 214 -25.32 -4.33 -2.47
C ARG A 214 -25.32 -5.80 -2.87
N PRO A 215 -26.09 -6.18 -3.89
CA PRO A 215 -26.07 -7.55 -4.36
C PRO A 215 -24.67 -7.91 -4.88
N PRO A 216 -24.24 -9.17 -4.71
CA PRO A 216 -23.01 -9.67 -5.30
C PRO A 216 -23.12 -9.64 -6.84
N LEU A 217 -21.98 -9.75 -7.49
CA LEU A 217 -21.86 -9.80 -8.95
C LEU A 217 -21.47 -11.22 -9.39
N THR A 218 -22.21 -11.76 -10.35
CA THR A 218 -21.90 -13.04 -10.98
C THR A 218 -21.21 -12.80 -12.32
N PHE A 219 -20.15 -13.58 -12.57
CA PHE A 219 -19.39 -13.60 -13.81
C PHE A 219 -19.42 -14.99 -14.43
N ALA A 220 -19.82 -15.08 -15.70
CA ALA A 220 -19.81 -16.35 -16.44
C ALA A 220 -18.37 -16.86 -16.65
N PRO A 221 -18.20 -18.16 -16.91
CA PRO A 221 -16.88 -18.73 -17.22
C PRO A 221 -16.20 -17.96 -18.34
N MET A 222 -14.90 -17.67 -18.20
CA MET A 222 -14.14 -16.90 -19.18
C MET A 222 -12.67 -17.28 -19.22
N ARG A 223 -11.97 -16.84 -20.26
CA ARG A 223 -10.50 -16.75 -20.26
C ARG A 223 -10.12 -15.32 -19.86
N TRP A 224 -9.27 -15.19 -18.86
CA TRP A 224 -8.82 -13.90 -18.35
C TRP A 224 -7.31 -13.76 -18.51
N THR A 225 -6.85 -12.60 -18.98
CA THR A 225 -5.42 -12.26 -19.02
C THR A 225 -5.02 -11.62 -17.69
N LEU A 226 -4.42 -12.42 -16.80
CA LEU A 226 -3.88 -11.96 -15.52
C LEU A 226 -2.51 -11.32 -15.73
N GLY A 227 -2.26 -10.22 -15.01
CA GLY A 227 -1.00 -9.49 -15.12
C GLY A 227 -0.95 -8.50 -16.30
N LEU A 228 0.21 -7.91 -16.52
CA LEU A 228 0.49 -6.89 -17.52
C LEU A 228 1.60 -7.31 -18.48
N ALA A 229 1.45 -6.97 -19.77
CA ALA A 229 2.56 -7.00 -20.71
C ALA A 229 3.47 -5.78 -20.50
N ARG A 230 4.78 -5.95 -20.71
CA ARG A 230 5.71 -4.82 -20.77
C ARG A 230 5.58 -4.09 -22.11
N GLY A 231 5.98 -2.81 -22.13
CA GLY A 231 6.03 -2.00 -23.34
C GLY A 231 4.89 -1.00 -23.49
N ASP A 232 4.10 -0.80 -22.44
CA ASP A 232 3.05 0.21 -22.38
C ASP A 232 3.09 0.93 -21.01
N GLY A 233 4.22 1.57 -20.73
CA GLY A 233 4.49 2.26 -19.48
C GLY A 233 5.12 1.37 -18.40
N PHE A 234 5.10 1.87 -17.17
CA PHE A 234 5.69 1.20 -16.02
C PHE A 234 4.87 0.01 -15.54
N VAL A 235 5.53 -1.11 -15.30
CA VAL A 235 4.98 -2.35 -14.76
C VAL A 235 5.93 -2.87 -13.69
N PHE A 236 5.43 -3.17 -12.49
CA PHE A 236 6.21 -3.85 -11.47
C PHE A 236 6.54 -5.29 -11.90
N ASP A 237 7.66 -5.83 -11.43
CA ASP A 237 8.10 -7.17 -11.82
C ASP A 237 7.08 -8.27 -11.45
N ASN A 238 6.38 -8.12 -10.32
CA ASN A 238 5.36 -9.07 -9.88
C ASN A 238 4.02 -8.97 -10.62
N GLU A 239 3.80 -7.89 -11.37
CA GLU A 239 2.64 -7.69 -12.25
C GLU A 239 2.93 -8.12 -13.68
N ALA A 240 4.21 -8.22 -14.05
CA ALA A 240 4.67 -8.56 -15.39
C ALA A 240 4.35 -10.01 -15.78
N SER A 241 4.55 -10.35 -17.05
CA SER A 241 4.26 -11.68 -17.61
C SER A 241 2.76 -11.98 -17.69
N ALA A 242 2.04 -11.13 -18.42
CA ALA A 242 0.63 -11.35 -18.73
C ALA A 242 0.41 -12.77 -19.31
N HIS A 243 -0.53 -13.51 -18.74
CA HIS A 243 -0.84 -14.88 -19.14
C HIS A 243 -2.32 -15.19 -18.99
N GLU A 244 -2.81 -16.14 -19.79
CA GLU A 244 -4.20 -16.53 -19.77
C GLU A 244 -4.50 -17.56 -18.68
N ILE A 245 -5.59 -17.33 -17.94
CA ILE A 245 -6.16 -18.27 -16.97
C ILE A 245 -7.59 -18.57 -17.37
N ALA A 246 -7.97 -19.85 -17.37
CA ALA A 246 -9.37 -20.25 -17.47
C ALA A 246 -10.04 -20.01 -16.12
N LEU A 247 -11.01 -19.09 -16.10
CA LEU A 247 -11.74 -18.71 -14.91
C LEU A 247 -13.15 -19.33 -14.96
N PRO A 248 -13.54 -20.20 -14.03
CA PRO A 248 -14.90 -20.73 -13.96
C PRO A 248 -15.89 -19.63 -13.61
N GLU A 249 -17.18 -19.94 -13.66
CA GLU A 249 -18.21 -19.07 -13.08
C GLU A 249 -17.92 -18.79 -11.62
N PHE A 250 -18.08 -17.53 -11.20
CA PHE A 250 -17.93 -17.14 -9.80
C PHE A 250 -18.86 -15.98 -9.44
N GLU A 251 -19.23 -15.94 -8.18
CA GLU A 251 -19.96 -14.83 -7.57
C GLU A 251 -19.06 -14.14 -6.54
N ILE A 252 -18.98 -12.82 -6.60
CA ILE A 252 -18.14 -11.99 -5.73
C ILE A 252 -18.93 -10.80 -5.20
N ASP A 253 -18.69 -10.43 -3.95
CA ASP A 253 -19.30 -9.23 -3.37
C ASP A 253 -18.89 -7.98 -4.17
N SER A 254 -19.85 -7.09 -4.39
CA SER A 254 -19.61 -5.83 -5.11
C SER A 254 -18.85 -4.78 -4.30
N GLN A 255 -18.67 -4.99 -2.99
CA GLN A 255 -17.95 -4.14 -2.05
C GLN A 255 -17.27 -4.98 -0.98
N ALA A 256 -16.32 -4.39 -0.24
CA ALA A 256 -15.69 -5.04 0.90
C ALA A 256 -16.70 -5.30 2.03
N VAL A 257 -16.44 -6.33 2.84
CA VAL A 257 -17.20 -6.66 4.05
C VAL A 257 -17.23 -5.46 4.99
N THR A 258 -18.40 -5.14 5.50
CA THR A 258 -18.63 -3.99 6.37
C THR A 258 -18.50 -4.33 7.85
N TRP A 259 -18.37 -3.32 8.70
CA TRP A 259 -18.42 -3.52 10.15
C TRP A 259 -19.73 -4.17 10.63
N ALA A 260 -20.87 -3.88 10.00
CA ALA A 260 -22.13 -4.54 10.34
C ALA A 260 -22.05 -6.05 10.15
N GLN A 261 -21.56 -6.49 8.99
CA GLN A 261 -21.40 -7.93 8.70
C GLN A 261 -20.33 -8.59 9.58
N TYR A 262 -19.28 -7.84 9.93
CA TYR A 262 -18.21 -8.37 10.77
C TYR A 262 -18.63 -8.47 12.25
N ALA A 263 -19.49 -7.56 12.71
CA ALA A 263 -20.03 -7.59 14.06
C ALA A 263 -20.85 -8.87 14.33
N ASP A 264 -21.62 -9.34 13.35
CA ASP A 264 -22.38 -10.58 13.47
C ASP A 264 -21.46 -11.80 13.76
N PHE A 265 -20.31 -11.87 13.09
CA PHE A 265 -19.29 -12.90 13.33
C PHE A 265 -18.73 -12.84 14.77
N VAL A 266 -18.44 -11.62 15.24
CA VAL A 266 -17.92 -11.42 16.60
C VAL A 266 -18.98 -11.76 17.64
N GLU A 267 -20.23 -11.33 17.43
CA GLU A 267 -21.35 -11.59 18.35
C GLU A 267 -21.70 -13.08 18.43
N ASP A 268 -21.55 -13.82 17.33
CA ASP A 268 -21.72 -15.28 17.30
C ASP A 268 -20.55 -16.05 17.94
N GLY A 269 -19.57 -15.36 18.53
CA GLY A 269 -18.41 -15.98 19.18
C GLY A 269 -17.35 -16.47 18.20
N GLY A 270 -17.24 -15.84 17.04
CA GLY A 270 -16.31 -16.24 15.97
C GLY A 270 -14.85 -16.33 16.41
N TYR A 271 -14.41 -15.52 17.37
CA TYR A 271 -13.06 -15.58 17.95
C TYR A 271 -12.88 -16.67 19.02
N ASP A 272 -13.95 -17.30 19.48
CA ASP A 272 -13.92 -18.31 20.53
C ASP A 272 -14.11 -19.74 19.99
N ASP A 273 -14.41 -19.88 18.69
CA ASP A 273 -14.68 -21.17 18.05
C ASP A 273 -13.61 -21.53 17.01
N GLU A 274 -12.74 -22.48 17.37
CA GLU A 274 -11.64 -23.00 16.53
C GLU A 274 -12.09 -23.48 15.14
N ARG A 275 -13.34 -23.91 14.98
CA ARG A 275 -13.87 -24.46 13.72
C ARG A 275 -13.76 -23.49 12.55
N TRP A 276 -13.79 -22.20 12.83
CA TRP A 276 -13.73 -21.14 11.80
C TRP A 276 -12.31 -20.83 11.34
N TRP A 277 -11.30 -21.18 12.13
CA TRP A 277 -9.93 -20.81 11.88
C TRP A 277 -9.12 -21.91 11.17
N SER A 278 -8.12 -21.50 10.40
CA SER A 278 -7.03 -22.42 10.04
C SER A 278 -6.20 -22.73 11.30
N ALA A 279 -5.44 -23.81 11.29
CA ALA A 279 -4.58 -24.15 12.43
C ALA A 279 -3.60 -23.01 12.77
N ALA A 280 -3.00 -22.37 11.76
CA ALA A 280 -2.12 -21.21 11.95
C ALA A 280 -2.88 -19.99 12.47
N GLY A 281 -4.08 -19.72 11.94
CA GLY A 281 -4.94 -18.64 12.39
C GLY A 281 -5.39 -18.80 13.83
N TRP A 282 -5.75 -20.03 14.23
CA TRP A 282 -6.13 -20.30 15.61
C TRP A 282 -4.98 -20.09 16.59
N GLN A 283 -3.78 -20.57 16.25
CA GLN A 283 -2.56 -20.32 17.03
C GLN A 283 -2.27 -18.82 17.15
N TRP A 284 -2.45 -18.05 16.07
CA TRP A 284 -2.28 -16.60 16.08
C TRP A 284 -3.28 -15.92 17.00
N VAL A 285 -4.57 -16.24 16.92
CA VAL A 285 -5.63 -15.69 17.80
C VAL A 285 -5.30 -15.93 19.27
N GLN A 286 -4.89 -17.17 19.62
CA GLN A 286 -4.54 -17.53 21.00
C GLN A 286 -3.29 -16.78 21.48
N ARG A 287 -2.27 -16.66 20.64
CA ARG A 287 -1.04 -15.94 21.00
C ARG A 287 -1.28 -14.46 21.20
N GLU A 288 -2.03 -13.81 20.30
CA GLU A 288 -2.33 -12.38 20.37
C GLU A 288 -3.47 -12.03 21.35
N GLY A 289 -4.21 -13.01 21.82
CA GLY A 289 -5.37 -12.80 22.68
C GLY A 289 -6.50 -12.01 22.01
N ARG A 290 -6.60 -12.07 20.69
CA ARG A 290 -7.58 -11.31 19.90
C ARG A 290 -9.01 -11.78 20.19
N ARG A 291 -9.94 -10.81 20.24
CA ARG A 291 -11.39 -11.03 20.33
C ARG A 291 -12.17 -10.08 19.39
N VAL A 292 -11.47 -9.12 18.82
CA VAL A 292 -11.94 -8.13 17.85
C VAL A 292 -10.74 -7.71 16.99
N PRO A 293 -10.94 -7.09 15.81
CA PRO A 293 -9.86 -6.55 15.01
C PRO A 293 -8.99 -5.54 15.77
N ARG A 294 -7.76 -5.34 15.29
CA ARG A 294 -6.82 -4.37 15.90
C ARG A 294 -7.42 -2.98 15.96
N HIS A 295 -7.07 -2.24 17.02
CA HIS A 295 -7.54 -0.89 17.29
C HIS A 295 -9.03 -0.74 17.65
N VAL A 296 -9.80 -1.81 17.72
CA VAL A 296 -11.21 -1.79 18.12
C VAL A 296 -11.31 -1.95 19.62
N ASP A 297 -11.94 -0.97 20.29
CA ASP A 297 -12.22 -1.01 21.72
C ASP A 297 -13.61 -1.64 21.99
N GLN A 298 -14.57 -1.41 21.08
CA GLN A 298 -15.91 -1.97 21.20
C GLN A 298 -16.48 -2.27 19.81
N LEU A 299 -17.08 -3.45 19.68
CA LEU A 299 -17.80 -3.90 18.49
C LEU A 299 -19.05 -4.67 18.92
N ARG A 300 -20.20 -3.98 18.92
CA ARG A 300 -21.54 -4.53 19.19
C ARG A 300 -22.58 -3.66 18.50
N GLN A 301 -23.32 -2.83 19.25
CA GLN A 301 -24.30 -1.88 18.70
C GLN A 301 -23.68 -0.70 17.94
N GLY A 302 -22.36 -0.72 17.71
CA GLY A 302 -21.57 0.27 17.01
C GLY A 302 -20.10 -0.10 17.12
N VAL A 303 -19.28 0.55 16.31
CA VAL A 303 -17.82 0.38 16.29
C VAL A 303 -17.17 1.55 16.97
N LEU A 304 -16.46 1.30 18.06
CA LEU A 304 -15.59 2.27 18.71
C LEU A 304 -14.14 1.87 18.44
N GLN A 305 -13.44 2.65 17.63
CA GLN A 305 -12.08 2.35 17.19
C GLN A 305 -11.12 3.48 17.52
N ARG A 306 -9.87 3.12 17.85
CA ARG A 306 -8.75 4.08 17.92
C ARG A 306 -8.28 4.40 16.50
N HIS A 307 -8.52 5.63 16.10
CA HIS A 307 -8.11 6.15 14.80
C HIS A 307 -7.11 7.28 15.02
N PHE A 308 -5.85 7.03 14.71
CA PHE A 308 -4.73 7.94 14.99
C PHE A 308 -4.78 8.51 16.41
N GLY A 309 -4.78 7.62 17.40
CA GLY A 309 -4.79 7.97 18.83
C GLY A 309 -6.11 8.53 19.36
N THR A 310 -7.08 8.82 18.51
CA THR A 310 -8.39 9.33 18.90
C THR A 310 -9.43 8.22 18.85
N LEU A 311 -10.22 8.11 19.91
CA LEU A 311 -11.33 7.15 19.95
C LEU A 311 -12.51 7.72 19.16
N VAL A 312 -12.96 7.01 18.13
CA VAL A 312 -14.02 7.47 17.23
C VAL A 312 -15.09 6.39 17.02
N HIS A 313 -16.33 6.85 16.88
CA HIS A 313 -17.41 5.99 16.40
C HIS A 313 -17.36 5.90 14.89
N LEU A 314 -17.27 4.67 14.37
CA LEU A 314 -17.31 4.43 12.93
C LEU A 314 -18.70 4.02 12.48
N PRO A 315 -19.15 4.47 11.29
CA PRO A 315 -20.37 3.97 10.67
C PRO A 315 -20.29 2.46 10.39
N MET A 316 -21.33 1.73 10.75
CA MET A 316 -21.40 0.27 10.54
C MET A 316 -21.32 -0.14 9.06
N GLN A 317 -21.61 0.78 8.13
CA GLN A 317 -21.58 0.57 6.68
C GLN A 317 -20.19 0.78 6.06
N GLN A 318 -19.20 1.23 6.83
CA GLN A 318 -17.83 1.30 6.35
C GLN A 318 -17.21 -0.11 6.27
N PRO A 319 -16.25 -0.31 5.35
CA PRO A 319 -15.46 -1.55 5.32
C PRO A 319 -14.79 -1.83 6.67
N VAL A 320 -14.76 -3.09 7.05
CA VAL A 320 -13.90 -3.52 8.16
C VAL A 320 -12.45 -3.28 7.77
N VAL A 321 -11.67 -2.77 8.71
CA VAL A 321 -10.24 -2.45 8.51
C VAL A 321 -9.42 -2.97 9.68
N HIS A 322 -8.12 -3.16 9.45
CA HIS A 322 -7.19 -3.74 10.42
C HIS A 322 -7.52 -5.20 10.77
N VAL A 323 -7.96 -5.97 9.77
CA VAL A 323 -8.14 -7.41 9.88
C VAL A 323 -6.98 -8.13 9.22
N SER A 324 -6.47 -9.18 9.87
CA SER A 324 -5.47 -10.08 9.30
C SER A 324 -6.08 -11.00 8.23
N GLY A 325 -5.23 -11.64 7.44
CA GLY A 325 -5.68 -12.68 6.50
C GLY A 325 -6.36 -13.85 7.19
N TYR A 326 -5.93 -14.17 8.42
CA TYR A 326 -6.56 -15.21 9.22
C TYR A 326 -7.98 -14.85 9.65
N GLU A 327 -8.21 -13.62 10.08
CA GLU A 327 -9.53 -13.11 10.44
C GLU A 327 -10.46 -13.07 9.23
N ALA A 328 -9.96 -12.66 8.08
CA ALA A 328 -10.71 -12.65 6.83
C ALA A 328 -11.14 -14.07 6.39
N GLU A 329 -10.23 -15.05 6.49
CA GLU A 329 -10.54 -16.47 6.22
C GLU A 329 -11.55 -17.04 7.21
N ALA A 330 -11.42 -16.71 8.50
CA ALA A 330 -12.32 -17.21 9.56
C ALA A 330 -13.73 -16.67 9.35
N TRP A 331 -13.89 -15.37 9.09
CA TRP A 331 -15.17 -14.79 8.76
C TRP A 331 -15.80 -15.45 7.54
N CYS A 332 -15.02 -15.67 6.49
CA CYS A 332 -15.54 -16.34 5.29
C CYS A 332 -16.06 -17.75 5.58
N ARG A 333 -15.35 -18.54 6.38
CA ARG A 333 -15.82 -19.89 6.76
C ARG A 333 -17.10 -19.84 7.60
N TRP A 334 -17.16 -18.93 8.56
CA TRP A 334 -18.37 -18.71 9.37
C TRP A 334 -19.57 -18.34 8.50
N ALA A 335 -19.39 -17.45 7.54
CA ALA A 335 -20.43 -17.01 6.63
C ALA A 335 -20.79 -18.02 5.51
N GLY A 336 -20.14 -19.19 5.46
CA GLY A 336 -20.31 -20.15 4.37
C GLY A 336 -19.84 -19.63 3.02
N ARG A 337 -18.81 -18.77 3.03
CA ARG A 337 -18.20 -18.13 1.87
C ARG A 337 -16.69 -18.41 1.82
N ARG A 338 -16.00 -17.85 0.84
CA ARG A 338 -14.53 -17.93 0.70
C ARG A 338 -13.93 -16.59 0.29
N LEU A 339 -12.63 -16.41 0.50
CA LEU A 339 -11.91 -15.29 -0.11
C LEU A 339 -11.83 -15.49 -1.63
N PRO A 340 -11.84 -14.39 -2.42
CA PRO A 340 -11.59 -14.46 -3.86
C PRO A 340 -10.14 -14.89 -4.13
N ALA A 341 -9.92 -15.63 -5.21
CA ALA A 341 -8.60 -15.72 -5.80
C ALA A 341 -8.21 -14.36 -6.39
N GLU A 342 -6.91 -14.05 -6.49
CA GLU A 342 -6.46 -12.77 -7.05
C GLU A 342 -6.96 -12.53 -8.49
N VAL A 343 -7.11 -13.59 -9.28
CA VAL A 343 -7.62 -13.53 -10.65
C VAL A 343 -9.12 -13.20 -10.70
N GLU A 344 -9.92 -13.73 -9.76
CA GLU A 344 -11.35 -13.41 -9.64
C GLU A 344 -11.53 -11.93 -9.26
N TRP A 345 -10.74 -11.46 -8.31
CA TRP A 345 -10.77 -10.06 -7.89
C TRP A 345 -10.39 -9.13 -9.06
N GLU A 346 -9.29 -9.43 -9.78
CA GLU A 346 -8.82 -8.62 -10.90
C GLU A 346 -9.86 -8.56 -12.04
N ALA A 347 -10.41 -9.73 -12.42
CA ALA A 347 -11.46 -9.79 -13.45
C ALA A 347 -12.70 -8.98 -13.04
N ALA A 348 -13.14 -9.12 -11.78
CA ALA A 348 -14.28 -8.37 -11.24
C ALA A 348 -14.02 -6.86 -11.20
N ALA A 349 -12.82 -6.41 -10.85
CA ALA A 349 -12.48 -5.00 -10.82
C ALA A 349 -12.54 -4.35 -12.21
N HIS A 350 -12.14 -5.09 -13.25
CA HIS A 350 -12.20 -4.60 -14.63
C HIS A 350 -13.62 -4.68 -15.24
N LEU A 351 -14.28 -5.82 -15.09
CA LEU A 351 -15.58 -6.08 -15.76
C LEU A 351 -16.76 -5.55 -14.96
N GLY A 352 -16.60 -5.41 -13.66
CA GLY A 352 -17.62 -5.01 -12.71
C GLY A 352 -17.68 -3.50 -12.47
N ALA A 353 -16.75 -2.69 -12.97
CA ALA A 353 -16.68 -1.25 -12.73
C ALA A 353 -18.04 -0.55 -13.02
N ASN A 354 -18.62 -0.79 -14.18
CA ASN A 354 -19.93 -0.25 -14.59
C ASN A 354 -21.14 -1.01 -13.99
N ARG A 355 -20.88 -2.09 -13.23
CA ARG A 355 -21.90 -2.90 -12.54
C ARG A 355 -21.93 -2.62 -11.04
N GLY A 356 -21.14 -1.63 -10.57
CA GLY A 356 -21.09 -1.22 -9.18
C GLY A 356 -20.05 -1.93 -8.32
N PHE A 357 -19.06 -2.60 -8.92
CA PHE A 357 -17.89 -3.10 -8.19
C PHE A 357 -17.08 -1.93 -7.64
N ARG A 358 -16.93 -1.85 -6.33
CA ARG A 358 -16.21 -0.77 -5.63
C ARG A 358 -15.00 -1.34 -4.91
N TRP A 359 -13.91 -0.60 -4.94
CA TRP A 359 -12.65 -0.92 -4.26
C TRP A 359 -11.86 0.36 -3.96
N GLY A 360 -10.77 0.24 -3.22
CA GLY A 360 -9.88 1.37 -2.94
C GLY A 360 -10.09 2.02 -1.56
N GLU A 361 -10.87 1.39 -0.69
CA GLU A 361 -11.11 1.81 0.68
C GLU A 361 -10.21 1.10 1.67
N VAL A 362 -9.96 -0.19 1.42
CA VAL A 362 -9.05 -1.07 2.16
C VAL A 362 -8.29 -1.94 1.17
N TRP A 363 -7.08 -2.33 1.49
CA TRP A 363 -6.41 -3.43 0.80
C TRP A 363 -7.17 -4.72 1.06
N GLU A 364 -7.48 -5.48 0.03
CA GLU A 364 -8.37 -6.62 0.17
C GLU A 364 -7.60 -7.94 0.10
N TRP A 365 -7.66 -8.70 1.19
CA TRP A 365 -7.09 -10.04 1.25
C TRP A 365 -7.68 -10.95 0.20
N THR A 366 -6.83 -11.74 -0.45
CA THR A 366 -7.23 -12.81 -1.36
C THR A 366 -6.82 -14.19 -0.82
N ALA A 367 -7.41 -15.25 -1.37
CA ALA A 367 -7.00 -16.63 -1.07
C ALA A 367 -5.59 -16.96 -1.61
N SER A 368 -5.11 -16.17 -2.58
CA SER A 368 -3.88 -16.48 -3.33
C SER A 368 -2.63 -16.26 -2.49
N THR A 369 -1.76 -17.25 -2.44
CA THR A 369 -0.40 -17.08 -1.97
C THR A 369 0.37 -16.25 -3.00
N PHE A 370 1.19 -15.32 -2.54
CA PHE A 370 2.03 -14.52 -3.41
C PHE A 370 3.09 -15.41 -4.07
N GLN A 371 2.91 -15.66 -5.35
CA GLN A 371 3.78 -16.48 -6.18
C GLN A 371 4.21 -15.69 -7.42
N PRO A 372 5.39 -16.01 -8.01
CA PRO A 372 5.75 -15.42 -9.29
C PRO A 372 4.78 -15.87 -10.38
N TYR A 373 4.46 -14.98 -11.31
CA TYR A 373 3.74 -15.36 -12.49
C TYR A 373 4.61 -16.20 -13.45
N PRO A 374 4.02 -17.04 -14.34
CA PRO A 374 4.79 -17.81 -15.31
C PRO A 374 5.70 -16.90 -16.15
N GLY A 375 7.00 -17.25 -16.22
CA GLY A 375 7.98 -16.42 -16.93
C GLY A 375 8.50 -15.22 -16.12
N PHE A 376 8.27 -15.14 -14.82
CA PHE A 376 8.80 -14.10 -13.96
C PHE A 376 10.31 -13.95 -14.10
N SER A 377 10.76 -12.72 -14.18
CA SER A 377 12.16 -12.31 -14.08
C SER A 377 12.23 -11.08 -13.18
N PRO A 378 13.06 -11.08 -12.14
CA PRO A 378 13.15 -9.94 -11.23
C PRO A 378 13.69 -8.71 -11.97
N ASP A 379 13.10 -7.56 -11.69
CA ASP A 379 13.62 -6.26 -12.09
C ASP A 379 14.91 -5.91 -11.30
N PRO A 380 15.64 -4.87 -11.68
CA PRO A 380 16.86 -4.47 -10.97
C PRO A 380 16.71 -4.31 -9.47
N TYR A 381 15.58 -3.80 -8.99
CA TYR A 381 15.22 -3.77 -7.55
C TYR A 381 14.66 -5.15 -7.13
N ARG A 382 15.55 -6.12 -6.94
CA ARG A 382 15.20 -7.54 -6.70
C ARG A 382 14.45 -7.78 -5.40
N ASP A 383 14.69 -6.95 -4.39
CA ASP A 383 14.10 -7.10 -3.06
C ASP A 383 12.63 -6.68 -3.01
N TYR A 384 12.11 -6.15 -4.11
CA TYR A 384 10.70 -5.76 -4.19
C TYR A 384 9.76 -6.96 -4.08
N SER A 385 10.00 -8.03 -4.83
CA SER A 385 9.06 -9.17 -4.90
C SER A 385 9.68 -10.52 -4.52
N GLN A 386 10.88 -10.80 -5.01
CA GLN A 386 11.46 -12.15 -4.97
C GLN A 386 11.60 -12.76 -3.56
N PRO A 387 12.01 -12.05 -2.50
CA PRO A 387 12.16 -12.62 -1.15
C PRO A 387 10.84 -13.04 -0.50
N TRP A 388 9.71 -12.56 -1.00
CA TRP A 388 8.40 -12.67 -0.35
C TRP A 388 7.52 -13.77 -0.93
N PHE A 389 7.93 -14.37 -2.04
CA PHE A 389 7.19 -15.48 -2.64
C PHE A 389 7.06 -16.68 -1.70
N GLY A 390 5.88 -17.28 -1.70
CA GLY A 390 5.55 -18.47 -0.92
C GLY A 390 5.18 -18.22 0.54
N THR A 391 5.54 -17.06 1.10
CA THR A 391 5.33 -16.73 2.52
C THR A 391 4.24 -15.68 2.74
N HIS A 392 3.93 -14.89 1.72
CA HIS A 392 2.94 -13.81 1.76
C HIS A 392 1.66 -14.20 1.02
N LYS A 393 0.56 -13.52 1.35
CA LYS A 393 -0.70 -13.54 0.62
C LYS A 393 -0.80 -12.31 -0.28
N VAL A 394 -1.47 -12.47 -1.42
CA VAL A 394 -1.77 -11.34 -2.29
C VAL A 394 -2.93 -10.52 -1.72
N LEU A 395 -2.75 -9.19 -1.71
CA LEU A 395 -3.84 -8.25 -1.50
C LEU A 395 -4.06 -7.46 -2.79
N ARG A 396 -5.31 -7.12 -3.04
CA ARG A 396 -5.73 -6.37 -4.23
C ARG A 396 -6.39 -5.06 -3.87
N GLY A 397 -6.49 -4.18 -4.83
CA GLY A 397 -7.15 -2.89 -4.71
C GLY A 397 -6.22 -1.78 -4.27
N ALA A 398 -6.59 -1.13 -3.20
CA ALA A 398 -5.88 -0.04 -2.55
C ALA A 398 -6.55 0.29 -1.23
N SER A 399 -5.89 0.96 -0.30
CA SER A 399 -6.52 1.52 0.89
C SER A 399 -6.92 3.00 0.66
N PHE A 400 -7.66 3.56 1.61
CA PHE A 400 -7.96 4.99 1.62
C PHE A 400 -6.70 5.86 1.68
N ALA A 401 -5.61 5.35 2.27
CA ALA A 401 -4.33 6.04 2.39
C ALA A 401 -3.45 5.93 1.13
N THR A 402 -3.75 4.99 0.24
CA THR A 402 -2.98 4.80 -0.99
C THR A 402 -3.14 6.00 -1.93
N PRO A 403 -2.06 6.65 -2.38
CA PRO A 403 -2.15 7.73 -3.36
C PRO A 403 -2.85 7.30 -4.65
N GLY A 404 -3.72 8.17 -5.21
CA GLY A 404 -4.52 7.83 -6.40
C GLY A 404 -3.71 7.38 -7.61
N ARG A 405 -2.47 7.87 -7.75
CA ARG A 405 -1.56 7.49 -8.84
C ARG A 405 -0.98 6.07 -8.72
N LEU A 406 -0.97 5.48 -7.52
CA LEU A 406 -0.54 4.10 -7.29
C LEU A 406 -1.71 3.10 -7.44
N ARG A 407 -2.96 3.56 -7.35
CA ARG A 407 -4.15 2.71 -7.44
C ARG A 407 -4.30 2.12 -8.84
N HIS A 408 -4.17 0.83 -8.95
CA HIS A 408 -4.32 0.13 -10.23
C HIS A 408 -4.95 -1.25 -9.99
N PRO A 409 -5.97 -1.68 -10.78
CA PRO A 409 -6.66 -2.95 -10.53
C PRO A 409 -5.75 -4.17 -10.72
N LYS A 410 -4.62 -4.02 -11.39
CA LYS A 410 -3.61 -5.08 -11.56
C LYS A 410 -2.45 -4.98 -10.56
N PHE A 411 -2.43 -3.99 -9.67
CA PHE A 411 -1.41 -3.88 -8.64
C PHE A 411 -1.51 -5.07 -7.68
N ARG A 412 -0.36 -5.67 -7.34
CA ARG A 412 -0.25 -6.78 -6.41
C ARG A 412 0.48 -6.33 -5.16
N ASN A 413 -0.28 -6.00 -4.11
CA ASN A 413 0.27 -5.85 -2.78
C ASN A 413 0.37 -7.23 -2.10
N PHE A 414 1.25 -7.36 -1.12
CA PHE A 414 1.49 -8.65 -0.46
C PHE A 414 1.95 -8.45 0.98
N TYR A 415 1.32 -9.17 1.91
CA TYR A 415 1.67 -9.19 3.33
C TYR A 415 1.64 -10.61 3.87
N GLN A 416 2.34 -10.82 5.00
CA GLN A 416 2.17 -12.03 5.80
C GLN A 416 0.73 -12.09 6.34
N PRO A 417 0.11 -13.28 6.42
CA PRO A 417 -1.31 -13.41 6.75
C PRO A 417 -1.67 -12.93 8.16
N GLU A 418 -0.71 -12.87 9.09
CA GLU A 418 -0.91 -12.34 10.45
C GLU A 418 -0.95 -10.82 10.55
N ARG A 419 -0.59 -10.10 9.48
CA ARG A 419 -0.48 -8.65 9.51
C ARG A 419 -1.83 -7.97 9.65
N ASP A 420 -2.04 -7.19 10.71
CA ASP A 420 -3.28 -6.49 11.05
C ASP A 420 -3.09 -4.98 11.31
N ASP A 421 -1.86 -4.47 11.22
CA ASP A 421 -1.53 -3.05 11.34
C ASP A 421 -1.84 -2.24 10.08
N ALA A 422 -1.79 -2.90 8.92
CA ALA A 422 -2.07 -2.26 7.64
C ALA A 422 -3.58 -1.98 7.46
N PHE A 423 -3.92 -1.09 6.54
CA PHE A 423 -5.31 -0.76 6.22
C PHE A 423 -5.94 -1.86 5.34
N CYS A 424 -6.00 -3.07 5.89
CA CYS A 424 -6.49 -4.27 5.22
C CYS A 424 -7.90 -4.62 5.67
N GLY A 425 -8.71 -5.01 4.71
CA GLY A 425 -10.02 -5.61 4.84
C GLY A 425 -10.15 -6.76 3.83
N PHE A 426 -11.36 -7.10 3.42
CA PHE A 426 -11.58 -8.17 2.45
C PHE A 426 -13.00 -8.11 1.87
N ARG A 427 -13.21 -8.82 0.79
CA ARG A 427 -14.55 -9.21 0.30
C ARG A 427 -14.62 -10.71 0.14
N SER A 428 -15.82 -11.24 -0.08
CA SER A 428 -15.99 -12.68 -0.22
C SER A 428 -16.56 -13.09 -1.58
N CYS A 429 -16.35 -14.37 -1.91
CA CYS A 429 -16.97 -15.09 -3.01
C CYS A 429 -17.91 -16.17 -2.48
N ALA A 430 -18.89 -16.57 -3.29
CA ALA A 430 -19.60 -17.82 -3.06
C ALA A 430 -18.63 -19.02 -3.10
N VAL A 431 -18.97 -20.10 -2.40
CA VAL A 431 -18.19 -21.36 -2.37
C VAL A 431 -18.41 -22.13 -3.66
#